data_805342620286cf400a67150a133bb8ae
#
_entry.id   805342620286cf400a67150a133bb8ae
#
_cell.length_a   1.000
_cell.length_b   1.000
_cell.length_c   1.000
_cell.angle_alpha   90.00
_cell.angle_beta   90.00
_cell.angle_gamma   90.00
#
_symmetry.space_group_name_H-M   'P 1'
#
loop_
_entity.id
_entity.type
_entity.pdbx_description
1 polymer ?
#
loop_
_entity_poly.entity_id
_entity_poly.type
_entity_poly.pdbx_seq_one_letter_code
_entity_poly.pdbx_strand_id
1 'polypeptide(L)'
;MLDEHNLKEKIKVSEFIKKIKDYGENNIESTNHTFFRLNQKQRKIYTEEQLKTIIFNDIPVEVGVEKNGNYAVIYNFNEGKNRLKILLDLSPKKVYIVTFYILNKDQERLFKNG
;
A
#
# COMPACT_ATOMS: atom_id res chain seq x y z
N MET A 1 2.01 -11.18 6.64
CA MET A 1 1.86 -9.74 6.46
C MET A 1 0.52 -9.34 5.88
N LEU A 2 0.08 -9.99 4.83
CA LEU A 2 -1.26 -9.78 4.34
C LEU A 2 -2.24 -10.68 5.09
N ASP A 3 -3.46 -10.19 5.29
CA ASP A 3 -4.51 -10.95 5.94
C ASP A 3 -5.08 -11.96 4.93
N GLU A 4 -4.73 -13.23 5.08
CA GLU A 4 -5.15 -14.30 4.17
C GLU A 4 -6.67 -14.45 4.09
N HIS A 5 -7.38 -14.16 5.18
CA HIS A 5 -8.84 -14.22 5.18
C HIS A 5 -9.48 -13.17 4.28
N ASN A 6 -8.77 -12.08 4.07
CA ASN A 6 -9.26 -10.96 3.27
C ASN A 6 -8.69 -10.93 1.86
N LEU A 7 -7.77 -11.83 1.54
CA LEU A 7 -7.15 -11.87 0.21
C LEU A 7 -7.98 -12.69 -0.76
N LYS A 8 -8.15 -12.13 -1.95
CA LYS A 8 -8.68 -12.85 -3.11
C LYS A 8 -7.56 -13.60 -3.82
N GLU A 9 -6.40 -12.94 -3.99
CA GLU A 9 -5.23 -13.54 -4.63
C GLU A 9 -3.96 -12.79 -4.26
N LYS A 10 -2.82 -13.46 -4.46
CA LYS A 10 -1.49 -12.82 -4.37
C LYS A 10 -1.01 -12.49 -5.77
N ILE A 11 -0.32 -11.34 -5.89
CA ILE A 11 0.18 -10.84 -7.17
C ILE A 11 1.72 -10.86 -7.11
N LYS A 12 2.35 -11.24 -8.21
CA LYS A 12 3.80 -11.15 -8.32
C LYS A 12 4.23 -9.69 -8.27
N VAL A 13 5.28 -9.41 -7.49
CA VAL A 13 5.81 -8.05 -7.34
C VAL A 13 6.15 -7.46 -8.70
N SER A 14 6.78 -8.23 -9.59
CA SER A 14 7.14 -7.77 -10.94
C SER A 14 5.93 -7.36 -11.77
N GLU A 15 4.82 -8.08 -11.66
CA GLU A 15 3.58 -7.75 -12.36
C GLU A 15 2.99 -6.45 -11.85
N PHE A 16 3.01 -6.25 -10.53
CA PHE A 16 2.53 -5.02 -9.92
C PHE A 16 3.36 -3.82 -10.37
N ILE A 17 4.70 -3.94 -10.34
CA ILE A 17 5.59 -2.87 -10.77
C ILE A 17 5.31 -2.48 -12.21
N LYS A 18 5.13 -3.46 -13.09
CA LYS A 18 4.81 -3.21 -14.50
C LYS A 18 3.50 -2.44 -14.65
N LYS A 19 2.46 -2.84 -13.92
CA LYS A 19 1.17 -2.13 -13.93
C LYS A 19 1.33 -0.67 -13.49
N ILE A 20 2.06 -0.43 -12.43
CA ILE A 20 2.27 0.91 -11.91
C ILE A 20 3.03 1.78 -12.92
N LYS A 21 4.07 1.22 -13.56
CA LYS A 21 4.82 1.96 -14.58
C LYS A 21 3.95 2.29 -15.80
N ASP A 22 3.04 1.40 -16.16
CA ASP A 22 2.12 1.65 -17.27
C ASP A 22 1.14 2.79 -16.97
N TYR A 23 0.71 2.96 -15.70
CA TYR A 23 -0.12 4.10 -15.30
C TYR A 23 0.65 5.42 -15.37
N GLY A 24 1.90 5.44 -14.90
CA GLY A 24 2.70 6.64 -14.76
C GLY A 24 2.45 7.35 -13.42
N GLU A 25 3.48 8.04 -12.93
CA GLU A 25 3.41 8.70 -11.62
C GLU A 25 2.29 9.74 -11.52
N ASN A 26 2.04 10.47 -12.60
CA ASN A 26 1.01 11.52 -12.62
C ASN A 26 -0.41 10.98 -12.50
N ASN A 27 -0.60 9.69 -12.69
CA ASN A 27 -1.91 9.05 -12.56
C ASN A 27 -2.12 8.37 -11.21
N ILE A 28 -1.21 8.57 -10.28
CA ILE A 28 -1.35 8.12 -8.89
C ILE A 28 -1.83 9.32 -8.07
N GLU A 29 -2.98 9.19 -7.40
CA GLU A 29 -3.52 10.28 -6.60
C GLU A 29 -4.29 9.76 -5.39
N SER A 30 -4.48 10.61 -4.39
CA SER A 30 -5.36 10.30 -3.28
C SER A 30 -6.75 10.85 -3.56
N THR A 31 -7.79 10.19 -3.03
CA THR A 31 -9.14 10.74 -3.07
C THR A 31 -9.29 11.80 -1.98
N ASN A 32 -10.32 12.64 -2.10
CA ASN A 32 -10.62 13.63 -1.06
C ASN A 32 -10.86 12.99 0.31
N HIS A 33 -11.24 11.72 0.35
CA HIS A 33 -11.52 11.00 1.59
C HIS A 33 -10.30 10.29 2.18
N THR A 34 -9.21 10.15 1.42
CA THR A 34 -8.04 9.40 1.88
C THR A 34 -7.49 9.94 3.18
N PHE A 35 -7.21 11.24 3.23
CA PHE A 35 -6.61 11.87 4.40
C PHE A 35 -7.59 12.14 5.53
N PHE A 36 -8.89 12.15 5.25
CA PHE A 36 -9.90 12.24 6.31
C PHE A 36 -9.97 10.96 7.14
N ARG A 37 -9.67 9.82 6.53
CA ARG A 37 -9.68 8.52 7.22
C ARG A 37 -8.42 8.28 8.03
N LEU A 38 -7.36 9.04 7.76
CA LEU A 38 -6.10 8.93 8.48
C LEU A 38 -6.17 9.71 9.77
N ASN A 39 -5.63 9.17 10.86
CA ASN A 39 -5.48 9.94 12.08
C ASN A 39 -4.37 11.00 11.90
N GLN A 40 -4.32 11.99 12.80
CA GLN A 40 -3.37 13.09 12.69
C GLN A 40 -1.91 12.62 12.67
N LYS A 41 -1.61 11.56 13.41
CA LYS A 41 -0.26 11.00 13.44
C LYS A 41 0.16 10.49 12.07
N GLN A 42 -0.73 9.77 11.39
CA GLN A 42 -0.47 9.25 10.04
C GLN A 42 -0.30 10.38 9.04
N ARG A 43 -1.14 11.42 9.10
CA ARG A 43 -1.06 12.57 8.20
C ARG A 43 0.26 13.33 8.32
N LYS A 44 0.88 13.33 9.49
CA LYS A 44 2.17 13.99 9.72
C LYS A 44 3.34 13.19 9.18
N ILE A 45 3.18 11.88 9.02
CA ILE A 45 4.27 11.00 8.61
C ILE A 45 4.46 11.03 7.09
N TYR A 46 3.37 11.01 6.32
CA TYR A 46 3.45 10.96 4.86
C TYR A 46 2.52 11.97 4.21
N THR A 47 3.06 12.67 3.19
CA THR A 47 2.27 13.49 2.28
C THR A 47 1.83 12.64 1.09
N GLU A 48 0.88 13.14 0.30
CA GLU A 48 0.46 12.48 -0.94
C GLU A 48 1.67 12.28 -1.88
N GLU A 49 2.51 13.30 -2.01
CA GLU A 49 3.68 13.23 -2.88
C GLU A 49 4.67 12.16 -2.45
N GLN A 50 4.89 12.02 -1.14
CA GLN A 50 5.77 10.97 -0.61
C GLN A 50 5.21 9.57 -0.90
N LEU A 51 3.91 9.38 -0.72
CA LEU A 51 3.26 8.09 -1.02
C LEU A 51 3.32 7.77 -2.51
N LYS A 52 3.09 8.76 -3.37
CA LYS A 52 3.21 8.59 -4.82
C LYS A 52 4.61 8.15 -5.22
N THR A 53 5.63 8.77 -4.63
CA THR A 53 7.03 8.43 -4.90
C THR A 53 7.33 7.00 -4.49
N ILE A 54 6.87 6.57 -3.32
CA ILE A 54 7.04 5.20 -2.83
C ILE A 54 6.37 4.21 -3.79
N ILE A 55 5.12 4.46 -4.15
CA ILE A 55 4.35 3.57 -5.02
C ILE A 55 5.00 3.43 -6.38
N PHE A 56 5.50 4.52 -6.94
CA PHE A 56 6.05 4.53 -8.30
C PHE A 56 7.50 4.01 -8.37
N ASN A 57 8.30 4.23 -7.33
CA ASN A 57 9.74 3.96 -7.39
C ASN A 57 10.23 2.80 -6.53
N ASP A 58 9.56 2.53 -5.40
CA ASP A 58 10.04 1.50 -4.48
C ASP A 58 9.58 0.11 -4.90
N ILE A 59 10.37 -0.90 -4.53
CA ILE A 59 10.03 -2.30 -4.79
C ILE A 59 9.30 -2.83 -3.56
N PRO A 60 8.03 -3.25 -3.71
CA PRO A 60 7.30 -3.80 -2.56
C PRO A 60 7.82 -5.18 -2.15
N VAL A 61 7.60 -5.53 -0.90
CA VAL A 61 7.94 -6.85 -0.36
C VAL A 61 6.88 -7.87 -0.76
N GLU A 62 5.62 -7.43 -0.80
CA GLU A 62 4.48 -8.33 -1.03
C GLU A 62 3.32 -7.53 -1.61
N VAL A 63 2.57 -8.16 -2.51
CA VAL A 63 1.39 -7.56 -3.13
C VAL A 63 0.26 -8.59 -3.15
N GLY A 64 -0.94 -8.14 -2.81
CA GLY A 64 -2.14 -8.98 -2.91
C GLY A 64 -3.36 -8.17 -3.30
N VAL A 65 -4.40 -8.84 -3.73
CA VAL A 65 -5.70 -8.23 -4.02
C VAL A 65 -6.67 -8.69 -2.95
N GLU A 66 -7.33 -7.76 -2.29
CA GLU A 66 -8.34 -8.05 -1.28
C GLU A 66 -9.68 -8.42 -1.93
N LYS A 67 -10.56 -9.03 -1.14
CA LYS A 67 -11.88 -9.45 -1.63
C LYS A 67 -12.71 -8.30 -2.18
N ASN A 68 -12.50 -7.09 -1.67
CA ASN A 68 -13.18 -5.88 -2.16
C ASN A 68 -12.57 -5.30 -3.44
N GLY A 69 -11.50 -5.93 -3.96
CA GLY A 69 -10.83 -5.47 -5.18
C GLY A 69 -9.67 -4.51 -4.97
N ASN A 70 -9.43 -4.03 -3.75
CA ASN A 70 -8.30 -3.16 -3.48
C ASN A 70 -6.99 -3.96 -3.50
N TYR A 71 -5.93 -3.33 -4.00
CA TYR A 71 -4.58 -3.88 -3.89
C TYR A 71 -3.99 -3.52 -2.54
N ALA A 72 -3.45 -4.52 -1.86
CA ALA A 72 -2.70 -4.33 -0.62
C ALA A 72 -1.22 -4.51 -0.93
N VAL A 73 -0.44 -3.46 -0.74
CA VAL A 73 0.97 -3.43 -1.12
C VAL A 73 1.82 -3.16 0.12
N ILE A 74 2.79 -4.03 0.36
CA ILE A 74 3.63 -3.93 1.56
C ILE A 74 5.03 -3.50 1.14
N TYR A 75 5.53 -2.45 1.78
CA TYR A 75 6.89 -1.92 1.57
C TYR A 75 7.70 -2.01 2.86
N ASN A 76 9.00 -2.16 2.74
CA ASN A 76 9.91 -1.97 3.86
C ASN A 76 10.01 -0.49 4.19
N PHE A 77 10.12 -0.20 5.47
CA PHE A 77 10.12 1.16 5.97
C PHE A 77 11.06 1.23 7.19
N ASN A 78 11.75 2.36 7.34
CA ASN A 78 12.63 2.61 8.48
C ASN A 78 13.72 1.54 8.63
N GLU A 79 14.51 1.35 7.58
CA GLU A 79 15.63 0.38 7.53
C GLU A 79 15.21 -1.06 7.82
N GLY A 80 13.97 -1.40 7.44
CA GLY A 80 13.44 -2.73 7.64
C GLY A 80 12.88 -3.00 9.03
N LYS A 81 12.85 -2.00 9.91
CA LYS A 81 12.27 -2.16 11.26
C LYS A 81 10.75 -2.19 11.23
N ASN A 82 10.15 -1.53 10.27
CA ASN A 82 8.70 -1.43 10.12
C ASN A 82 8.29 -1.82 8.71
N ARG A 83 6.98 -2.03 8.56
CA ARG A 83 6.35 -2.24 7.25
C ARG A 83 5.35 -1.14 6.98
N LEU A 84 5.27 -0.72 5.73
CA LEU A 84 4.25 0.22 5.27
C LEU A 84 3.28 -0.55 4.37
N LYS A 85 2.03 -0.61 4.78
CA LYS A 85 0.96 -1.22 3.98
C LYS A 85 0.13 -0.11 3.35
N ILE A 86 0.06 -0.10 2.02
CA ILE A 86 -0.75 0.87 1.28
C ILE A 86 -1.88 0.13 0.58
N LEU A 87 -3.10 0.62 0.72
CA LEU A 87 -4.25 0.09 0.00
C LEU A 87 -4.51 0.98 -1.22
N LEU A 88 -4.60 0.35 -2.39
CA LEU A 88 -4.77 1.04 -3.67
C LEU A 88 -6.01 0.54 -4.39
N ASP A 89 -6.71 1.46 -5.03
CA ASP A 89 -7.78 1.15 -5.97
C ASP A 89 -7.26 1.43 -7.38
N LEU A 90 -7.06 0.37 -8.17
CA LEU A 90 -6.58 0.49 -9.54
C LEU A 90 -7.77 0.58 -10.50
N SER A 91 -8.10 1.80 -10.90
CA SER A 91 -9.11 2.03 -11.93
C SER A 91 -8.49 1.91 -13.32
N PRO A 92 -9.30 1.91 -14.42
CA PRO A 92 -8.73 1.81 -15.76
C PRO A 92 -7.73 2.91 -16.13
N LYS A 93 -7.86 4.11 -15.55
CA LYS A 93 -7.02 5.26 -15.92
C LYS A 93 -6.11 5.75 -14.81
N LYS A 94 -6.44 5.48 -13.54
CA LYS A 94 -5.74 6.05 -12.40
C LYS A 94 -5.57 5.05 -11.28
N VAL A 95 -4.59 5.31 -10.44
CA VAL A 95 -4.34 4.58 -9.19
C VAL A 95 -4.74 5.49 -8.05
N TYR A 96 -5.71 5.08 -7.24
CA TYR A 96 -6.16 5.85 -6.09
C TYR A 96 -5.59 5.29 -4.80
N ILE A 97 -4.99 6.16 -4.00
CA ILE A 97 -4.53 5.78 -2.66
C ILE A 97 -5.75 5.80 -1.75
N VAL A 98 -6.14 4.65 -1.23
CA VAL A 98 -7.31 4.52 -0.33
C VAL A 98 -6.92 4.89 1.09
N THR A 99 -5.88 4.27 1.60
CA THR A 99 -5.33 4.55 2.93
C THR A 99 -3.97 3.86 3.06
N PHE A 100 -3.28 4.11 4.19
CA PHE A 100 -2.05 3.40 4.49
C PHE A 100 -1.95 3.12 5.99
N TYR A 101 -1.13 2.12 6.34
CA TYR A 101 -0.90 1.70 7.72
C TYR A 101 0.58 1.45 7.93
N ILE A 102 1.09 1.81 9.11
CA ILE A 102 2.45 1.50 9.50
C ILE A 102 2.38 0.34 10.50
N LEU A 103 3.03 -0.76 10.14
CA LEU A 103 3.07 -1.97 10.97
C LEU A 103 4.50 -2.19 11.45
N ASN A 104 4.70 -2.38 12.73
CA ASN A 104 6.01 -2.77 13.22
C ASN A 104 6.13 -4.30 13.21
N LYS A 105 7.38 -4.81 13.23
CA LYS A 105 7.62 -6.25 13.16
C LYS A 105 7.05 -7.04 14.33
N ASP A 106 6.99 -6.44 15.50
CA ASP A 106 6.44 -7.09 16.67
C ASP A 106 4.93 -7.28 16.53
N GLN A 107 4.24 -6.30 15.96
CA GLN A 107 2.82 -6.41 15.66
C GLN A 107 2.56 -7.49 14.61
N GLU A 108 3.41 -7.60 13.60
CA GLU A 108 3.31 -8.67 12.60
C GLU A 108 3.44 -10.06 13.24
N ARG A 109 4.37 -10.22 14.17
CA ARG A 109 4.54 -11.49 14.89
C ARG A 109 3.30 -11.88 15.66
N LEU A 110 2.69 -10.92 16.34
CA LEU A 110 1.45 -11.16 17.09
C LEU A 110 0.34 -11.64 16.18
N PHE A 111 0.20 -11.02 15.02
CA PHE A 111 -0.81 -11.42 14.04
C PHE A 111 -0.55 -12.80 13.47
N LYS A 112 0.71 -13.16 13.20
CA LYS A 112 1.06 -14.46 12.66
C LYS A 112 0.88 -15.60 13.66
N ASN A 113 1.12 -15.33 14.94
CA ASN A 113 1.07 -16.32 15.99
C ASN A 113 -0.28 -16.36 16.72
N GLY A 114 -1.12 -15.41 16.44
CA GLY A 114 -2.46 -15.34 16.99
C GLY A 114 -3.50 -15.77 15.98
#